data_08997ec64fb8ebe69687c5abff862366
#
_entry.id   08997ec64fb8ebe69687c5abff862366
#
_cell.length_a   1.000
_cell.length_b   1.000
_cell.length_c   1.000
_cell.angle_alpha   90.00
_cell.angle_beta   90.00
_cell.angle_gamma   90.00
#
_symmetry.space_group_name_H-M   'P 1'
#
loop_
_entity.id
_entity.type
_entity.pdbx_description
1 polymer ?
#
loop_
_entity_poly.entity_id
_entity_poly.type
_entity_poly.pdbx_seq_one_letter_code
_entity_poly.pdbx_strand_id
1 'polypeptide(L)'
;MKKVNIDGLDLVSLLNGLVFYAPVALLVRTNAGVTMAQFFVLQAVLSLTIFLFEIPTGMITDRVGYKNTMILAQATMFAAKILLFAAYIRGSYMLFVVEAVVEGFAACFLSGTQDAYIYSVYKDERYAVKLARVANFGTAGFI
;
A
#
# COMPACT_ATOMS: atom_id res chain seq x y z
N MET A 1 14.67 -30.56 5.76
CA MET A 1 14.25 -29.24 5.24
C MET A 1 12.72 -29.25 5.13
N LYS A 2 12.00 -28.49 6.02
CA LYS A 2 10.54 -28.35 5.88
C LYS A 2 10.24 -27.63 4.57
N LYS A 3 9.42 -28.24 3.70
CA LYS A 3 8.90 -27.56 2.49
C LYS A 3 8.25 -26.25 2.92
N VAL A 4 8.79 -25.15 2.46
CA VAL A 4 8.21 -23.82 2.66
C VAL A 4 7.00 -23.74 1.72
N ASN A 5 5.81 -24.03 2.24
CA ASN A 5 4.59 -23.76 1.49
C ASN A 5 4.44 -22.23 1.37
N ILE A 6 4.51 -21.73 0.17
CA ILE A 6 4.27 -20.32 -0.14
C ILE A 6 2.76 -20.13 -0.22
N ASP A 7 2.22 -19.34 0.69
CA ASP A 7 0.79 -18.99 0.71
C ASP A 7 0.54 -17.76 -0.19
N GLY A 8 -0.72 -17.57 -0.59
CA GLY A 8 -1.10 -16.39 -1.39
C GLY A 8 -0.70 -15.06 -0.75
N LEU A 9 -0.69 -14.97 0.58
CA LEU A 9 -0.25 -13.77 1.31
C LEU A 9 1.26 -13.51 1.14
N ASP A 10 2.09 -14.54 1.15
CA ASP A 10 3.53 -14.43 0.91
C ASP A 10 3.80 -13.90 -0.50
N LEU A 11 3.03 -14.40 -1.50
CA LEU A 11 3.12 -13.94 -2.88
C LEU A 11 2.68 -12.47 -3.03
N VAL A 12 1.56 -12.08 -2.41
CA VAL A 12 1.10 -10.69 -2.41
C VAL A 12 2.13 -9.76 -1.77
N SER A 13 2.75 -10.17 -0.65
CA SER A 13 3.78 -9.39 0.02
C SER A 13 5.04 -9.25 -0.83
N LEU A 14 5.46 -10.33 -1.52
CA LEU A 14 6.57 -10.29 -2.47
C LEU A 14 6.27 -9.32 -3.62
N LEU A 15 5.08 -9.41 -4.22
CA LEU A 15 4.68 -8.53 -5.32
C LEU A 15 4.56 -7.07 -4.88
N ASN A 16 4.05 -6.81 -3.68
CA ASN A 16 4.03 -5.46 -3.10
C ASN A 16 5.45 -4.95 -2.78
N GLY A 17 6.39 -5.84 -2.45
CA GLY A 17 7.80 -5.50 -2.26
C GLY A 17 8.51 -5.13 -3.56
N LEU A 18 8.09 -5.67 -4.71
CA LEU A 18 8.62 -5.34 -6.05
C LEU A 18 8.22 -3.91 -6.49
N VAL A 19 8.26 -2.96 -5.57
CA VAL A 19 7.90 -1.56 -5.83
C VAL A 19 9.14 -0.80 -6.30
N PHE A 20 9.50 -0.98 -7.56
CA PHE A 20 10.60 -0.23 -8.20
C PHE A 20 10.30 1.27 -8.34
N TYR A 21 9.05 1.67 -8.12
CA TYR A 21 8.61 3.06 -8.22
C TYR A 21 9.11 3.92 -7.04
N ALA A 22 9.17 3.40 -5.83
CA ALA A 22 9.49 4.19 -4.64
C ALA A 22 10.81 5.00 -4.75
N PRO A 23 11.94 4.42 -5.21
CA PRO A 23 13.19 5.16 -5.39
C PRO A 23 13.13 6.25 -6.46
N VAL A 24 12.25 6.08 -7.47
CA VAL A 24 12.13 7.02 -8.60
C VAL A 24 10.87 7.89 -8.53
N ALA A 25 10.10 7.78 -7.45
CA ALA A 25 8.84 8.50 -7.28
C ALA A 25 8.97 10.01 -7.44
N LEU A 26 10.04 10.58 -6.89
CA LEU A 26 10.38 11.99 -7.05
C LEU A 26 10.71 12.31 -8.51
N LEU A 27 11.57 11.49 -9.13
CA LEU A 27 12.02 11.71 -10.52
C LEU A 27 10.84 11.66 -11.49
N VAL A 28 9.92 10.70 -11.33
CA VAL A 28 8.71 10.60 -12.15
C VAL A 28 7.86 11.86 -12.05
N ARG A 29 7.65 12.38 -10.84
CA ARG A 29 6.84 13.59 -10.63
C ARG A 29 7.54 14.86 -11.12
N THR A 30 8.85 14.99 -10.90
CA THR A 30 9.61 16.17 -11.41
C THR A 30 9.70 16.19 -12.93
N ASN A 31 9.83 15.03 -13.58
CA ASN A 31 9.79 14.94 -15.04
C ASN A 31 8.41 15.31 -15.62
N ALA A 32 7.34 15.19 -14.85
CA ALA A 32 6.00 15.64 -15.20
C ALA A 32 5.76 17.14 -14.89
N GLY A 33 6.79 17.87 -14.44
CA GLY A 33 6.72 19.31 -14.15
C GLY A 33 6.36 19.66 -12.69
N VAL A 34 6.31 18.67 -11.79
CA VAL A 34 6.07 18.90 -10.36
C VAL A 34 7.35 19.43 -9.70
N THR A 35 7.28 20.55 -9.03
CA THR A 35 8.42 21.11 -8.28
C THR A 35 8.69 20.30 -7.00
N MET A 36 9.90 20.43 -6.44
CA MET A 36 10.28 19.79 -5.19
C MET A 36 9.33 20.16 -4.03
N ALA A 37 8.95 21.42 -3.93
CA ALA A 37 8.01 21.90 -2.91
C ALA A 37 6.63 21.24 -3.08
N GLN A 38 6.12 21.17 -4.31
CA GLN A 38 4.87 20.48 -4.63
C GLN A 38 4.92 18.97 -4.32
N PHE A 39 6.07 18.32 -4.56
CA PHE A 39 6.27 16.93 -4.17
C PHE A 39 6.10 16.72 -2.67
N PHE A 40 6.71 17.58 -1.83
CA PHE A 40 6.53 17.50 -0.38
C PHE A 40 5.08 17.76 0.05
N VAL A 41 4.36 18.64 -0.64
CA VAL A 41 2.92 18.84 -0.39
C VAL A 41 2.13 17.58 -0.72
N LEU A 42 2.45 16.87 -1.81
CA LEU A 42 1.80 15.58 -2.14
C LEU A 42 2.05 14.53 -1.05
N GLN A 43 3.28 14.46 -0.50
CA GLN A 43 3.58 13.56 0.61
C GLN A 43 2.84 13.96 1.89
N ALA A 44 2.68 15.23 2.14
CA ALA A 44 1.87 15.72 3.26
C ALA A 44 0.39 15.37 3.09
N VAL A 45 -0.17 15.51 1.88
CA VAL A 45 -1.55 15.11 1.55
C VAL A 45 -1.75 13.61 1.78
N LEU A 46 -0.84 12.77 1.29
CA LEU A 46 -0.86 11.33 1.49
C LEU A 46 -0.86 10.98 2.99
N SER A 47 0.09 11.55 3.75
CA SER A 47 0.22 11.30 5.18
C SER A 47 -1.00 11.78 5.97
N LEU A 48 -1.56 12.94 5.61
CA LEU A 48 -2.76 13.48 6.23
C LEU A 48 -3.99 12.59 5.93
N THR A 49 -4.09 12.08 4.72
CA THR A 49 -5.15 11.13 4.35
C THR A 49 -5.07 9.87 5.19
N ILE A 50 -3.87 9.30 5.34
CA ILE A 50 -3.65 8.13 6.20
C ILE A 50 -4.09 8.45 7.62
N PHE A 51 -3.59 9.52 8.21
CA PHE A 51 -3.90 9.92 9.59
C PHE A 51 -5.41 10.10 9.83
N LEU A 52 -6.12 10.77 8.92
CA LEU A 52 -7.54 11.05 9.08
C LEU A 52 -8.44 9.82 8.87
N PHE A 53 -8.03 8.90 8.00
CA PHE A 53 -8.88 7.78 7.59
C PHE A 53 -8.49 6.44 8.20
N GLU A 54 -7.43 6.35 8.98
CA GLU A 54 -7.00 5.11 9.64
C GLU A 54 -8.11 4.53 10.55
N ILE A 55 -8.75 5.36 11.38
CA ILE A 55 -9.85 4.93 12.24
C ILE A 55 -11.10 4.54 11.44
N PRO A 56 -11.62 5.37 10.51
CA PRO A 56 -12.78 5.00 9.69
C PRO A 56 -12.58 3.72 8.88
N THR A 57 -11.40 3.52 8.29
CA THR A 57 -11.11 2.31 7.51
C THR A 57 -11.01 1.06 8.38
N GLY A 58 -10.51 1.17 9.61
CA GLY A 58 -10.55 0.08 10.60
C GLY A 58 -11.98 -0.36 10.89
N MET A 59 -12.91 0.57 11.11
CA MET A 59 -14.33 0.26 11.33
C MET A 59 -14.99 -0.41 10.09
N ILE A 60 -14.59 -0.03 8.89
CA ILE A 60 -15.05 -0.68 7.65
C ILE A 60 -14.52 -2.11 7.60
N THR A 61 -13.24 -2.31 7.92
CA THR A 61 -12.60 -3.63 7.95
C THR A 61 -13.32 -4.60 8.89
N ASP A 62 -13.73 -4.13 10.07
CA ASP A 62 -14.46 -4.95 11.03
C ASP A 62 -15.82 -5.44 10.51
N ARG A 63 -16.46 -4.65 9.64
CA ARG A 63 -17.77 -5.00 9.04
C ARG A 63 -17.66 -5.85 7.78
N VAL A 64 -16.70 -5.54 6.93
CA VAL A 64 -16.54 -6.17 5.60
C VAL A 64 -15.70 -7.44 5.68
N GLY A 65 -14.86 -7.54 6.71
CA GLY A 65 -13.95 -8.65 6.97
C GLY A 65 -12.59 -8.47 6.27
N TYR A 66 -11.55 -8.97 6.93
CA TYR A 66 -10.14 -8.74 6.56
C TYR A 66 -9.81 -9.09 5.11
N LYS A 67 -10.29 -10.27 4.62
CA LYS A 67 -10.01 -10.72 3.25
C LYS A 67 -10.56 -9.75 2.19
N ASN A 68 -11.80 -9.33 2.35
CA ASN A 68 -12.44 -8.43 1.40
C ASN A 68 -11.81 -7.04 1.43
N THR A 69 -11.43 -6.56 2.63
CA THR A 69 -10.72 -5.29 2.79
C THR A 69 -9.35 -5.32 2.15
N MET A 70 -8.61 -6.44 2.22
CA MET A 70 -7.33 -6.58 1.50
C MET A 70 -7.52 -6.53 -0.02
N ILE A 71 -8.58 -7.15 -0.55
CA ILE A 71 -8.91 -7.06 -1.98
C ILE A 71 -9.24 -5.62 -2.36
N LEU A 72 -10.04 -4.93 -1.54
CA LEU A 72 -10.38 -3.53 -1.74
C LEU A 72 -9.13 -2.64 -1.70
N ALA A 73 -8.21 -2.86 -0.76
CA ALA A 73 -6.93 -2.15 -0.67
C ALA A 73 -6.12 -2.28 -1.97
N GLN A 74 -5.98 -3.51 -2.48
CA GLN A 74 -5.23 -3.76 -3.72
C GLN A 74 -5.91 -3.13 -4.95
N ALA A 75 -7.25 -3.20 -5.04
CA ALA A 75 -7.99 -2.55 -6.10
C ALA A 75 -7.85 -1.02 -6.07
N THR A 76 -7.91 -0.42 -4.87
CA THR A 76 -7.70 1.01 -4.67
C THR A 76 -6.26 1.42 -4.99
N MET A 77 -5.27 0.61 -4.61
CA MET A 77 -3.87 0.84 -4.96
C MET A 77 -3.67 0.79 -6.48
N PHE A 78 -4.29 -0.17 -7.16
CA PHE A 78 -4.23 -0.25 -8.62
C PHE A 78 -4.85 0.98 -9.28
N ALA A 79 -6.00 1.46 -8.79
CA ALA A 79 -6.61 2.70 -9.26
C ALA A 79 -5.70 3.93 -9.04
N ALA A 80 -5.01 4.01 -7.90
CA ALA A 80 -4.01 5.05 -7.63
C ALA A 80 -2.88 5.04 -8.69
N LYS A 81 -2.39 3.86 -9.09
CA LYS A 81 -1.34 3.75 -10.12
C LYS A 81 -1.84 4.14 -11.53
N ILE A 82 -3.10 3.88 -11.84
CA ILE A 82 -3.73 4.40 -13.08
C ILE A 82 -3.81 5.94 -13.03
N LEU A 83 -4.20 6.51 -11.89
CA LEU A 83 -4.24 7.97 -11.71
C LEU A 83 -2.85 8.59 -11.82
N LEU A 84 -1.83 7.96 -11.22
CA LEU A 84 -0.44 8.37 -11.34
C LEU A 84 -0.01 8.45 -12.81
N PHE A 85 -0.31 7.42 -13.59
CA PHE A 85 0.02 7.37 -15.01
C PHE A 85 -0.70 8.45 -15.81
N ALA A 86 -2.00 8.66 -15.52
CA ALA A 86 -2.78 9.72 -16.13
C ALA A 86 -2.27 11.11 -15.76
N ALA A 87 -1.86 11.32 -14.51
CA ALA A 87 -1.27 12.56 -14.02
C ALA A 87 0.06 12.86 -14.72
N TYR A 88 0.89 11.83 -14.90
CA TYR A 88 2.17 11.93 -15.60
C TYR A 88 1.99 12.35 -17.06
N ILE A 89 1.10 11.67 -17.80
CA ILE A 89 0.86 11.99 -19.22
C ILE A 89 0.31 13.41 -19.40
N ARG A 90 -0.57 13.85 -18.51
CA ARG A 90 -1.22 15.17 -18.59
C ARG A 90 -0.39 16.29 -17.98
N GLY A 91 0.68 15.99 -17.25
CA GLY A 91 1.46 16.96 -16.48
C GLY A 91 0.60 17.73 -15.47
N SER A 92 -0.46 17.11 -14.92
CA SER A 92 -1.45 17.80 -14.09
C SER A 92 -1.17 17.60 -12.61
N TYR A 93 -0.78 18.65 -11.92
CA TYR A 93 -0.56 18.63 -10.46
C TYR A 93 -1.81 18.19 -9.68
N MET A 94 -3.01 18.64 -10.10
CA MET A 94 -4.26 18.24 -9.45
C MET A 94 -4.52 16.73 -9.53
N LEU A 95 -4.16 16.08 -10.62
CA LEU A 95 -4.28 14.63 -10.72
C LEU A 95 -3.30 13.90 -9.78
N PHE A 96 -2.10 14.46 -9.55
CA PHE A 96 -1.19 13.93 -8.52
C PHE A 96 -1.73 14.12 -7.10
N VAL A 97 -2.48 15.21 -6.82
CA VAL A 97 -3.15 15.38 -5.52
C VAL A 97 -4.24 14.32 -5.33
N VAL A 98 -5.08 14.08 -6.33
CA VAL A 98 -6.12 13.03 -6.29
C VAL A 98 -5.48 11.65 -6.13
N GLU A 99 -4.40 11.37 -6.85
CA GLU A 99 -3.64 10.12 -6.73
C GLU A 99 -3.11 9.93 -5.30
N ALA A 100 -2.51 10.96 -4.69
CA ALA A 100 -1.99 10.89 -3.32
C ALA A 100 -3.10 10.59 -2.28
N VAL A 101 -4.30 11.15 -2.46
CA VAL A 101 -5.47 10.84 -1.62
C VAL A 101 -5.88 9.38 -1.81
N VAL A 102 -6.01 8.90 -3.05
CA VAL A 102 -6.44 7.52 -3.34
C VAL A 102 -5.38 6.52 -2.85
N GLU A 103 -4.09 6.81 -3.00
CA GLU A 103 -2.99 5.99 -2.48
C GLU A 103 -3.02 5.95 -0.94
N GLY A 104 -3.31 7.09 -0.28
CA GLY A 104 -3.49 7.16 1.18
C GLY A 104 -4.63 6.27 1.67
N PHE A 105 -5.78 6.27 1.00
CA PHE A 105 -6.88 5.35 1.30
C PHE A 105 -6.48 3.88 1.16
N ALA A 106 -5.77 3.53 0.09
CA ALA A 106 -5.29 2.17 -0.12
C ALA A 106 -4.32 1.74 1.00
N ALA A 107 -3.44 2.63 1.44
CA ALA A 107 -2.52 2.39 2.54
C ALA A 107 -3.26 2.17 3.88
N CYS A 108 -4.31 2.97 4.17
CA CYS A 108 -5.16 2.80 5.36
C CYS A 108 -5.83 1.42 5.40
N PHE A 109 -6.39 0.98 4.27
CA PHE A 109 -7.02 -0.35 4.19
C PHE A 109 -6.01 -1.47 4.37
N LEU A 110 -4.75 -1.28 3.98
CA LEU A 110 -3.73 -2.33 4.05
C LEU A 110 -3.09 -2.43 5.43
N SER A 111 -2.75 -1.30 6.07
CA SER A 111 -1.92 -1.23 7.28
C SER A 111 -2.47 -2.05 8.45
N GLY A 112 -3.72 -1.83 8.86
CA GLY A 112 -4.32 -2.55 9.98
C GLY A 112 -4.89 -3.92 9.63
N THR A 113 -5.30 -4.11 8.36
CA THR A 113 -6.01 -5.32 7.93
C THR A 113 -5.07 -6.50 7.77
N GLN A 114 -3.84 -6.31 7.30
CA GLN A 114 -2.89 -7.39 7.06
C GLN A 114 -2.50 -8.09 8.37
N ASP A 115 -2.14 -7.34 9.40
CA ASP A 115 -1.74 -7.87 10.70
C ASP A 115 -2.91 -8.55 11.41
N ALA A 116 -4.10 -7.94 11.38
CA ALA A 116 -5.31 -8.52 11.93
C ALA A 116 -5.71 -9.82 11.21
N TYR A 117 -5.57 -9.89 9.89
CA TYR A 117 -5.80 -11.10 9.11
C TYR A 117 -4.82 -12.21 9.50
N ILE A 118 -3.53 -11.91 9.58
CA ILE A 118 -2.51 -12.89 9.99
C ILE A 118 -2.82 -13.41 11.40
N TYR A 119 -3.18 -12.51 12.33
CA TYR A 119 -3.56 -12.90 13.69
C TYR A 119 -4.81 -13.79 13.73
N SER A 120 -5.81 -13.51 12.91
CA SER A 120 -7.06 -14.28 12.84
C SER A 120 -6.85 -15.72 12.33
N VAL A 121 -5.89 -15.92 11.41
CA VAL A 121 -5.62 -17.21 10.76
C VAL A 121 -4.54 -18.01 11.50
N TYR A 122 -3.51 -17.33 12.01
CA TYR A 122 -2.33 -17.96 12.64
C TYR A 122 -2.25 -17.55 14.11
N LYS A 123 -3.12 -18.10 14.98
CA LYS A 123 -3.11 -17.81 16.41
C LYS A 123 -1.79 -18.24 17.08
N ASP A 124 -1.39 -17.51 18.12
CA ASP A 124 -0.28 -17.78 19.03
C ASP A 124 1.14 -17.78 18.39
N GLU A 125 1.97 -18.75 18.69
CA GLU A 125 3.38 -18.82 18.29
C GLU A 125 3.60 -18.77 16.77
N ARG A 126 2.61 -19.18 15.97
CA ARG A 126 2.68 -19.15 14.51
C ARG A 126 2.48 -17.74 13.93
N TYR A 127 1.80 -16.85 14.67
CA TYR A 127 1.58 -15.47 14.25
C TYR A 127 2.90 -14.72 14.05
N ALA A 128 3.78 -14.72 15.06
CA ALA A 128 5.06 -14.02 15.00
C ALA A 128 5.95 -14.53 13.84
N VAL A 129 5.99 -15.85 13.65
CA VAL A 129 6.74 -16.47 12.55
C VAL A 129 6.16 -16.08 11.18
N LYS A 130 4.83 -16.06 11.05
CA LYS A 130 4.17 -15.70 9.80
C LYS A 130 4.33 -14.21 9.50
N LEU A 131 4.20 -13.36 10.49
CA LEU A 131 4.41 -11.91 10.36
C LEU A 131 5.84 -11.60 9.89
N ALA A 132 6.84 -12.19 10.55
CA ALA A 132 8.24 -12.03 10.16
C ALA A 132 8.49 -12.53 8.72
N ARG A 133 7.85 -13.64 8.33
CA ARG A 133 7.98 -14.20 6.99
C ARG A 133 7.38 -13.26 5.93
N VAL A 134 6.19 -12.74 6.16
CA VAL A 134 5.50 -11.79 5.26
C VAL A 134 6.34 -10.51 5.12
N ALA A 135 6.89 -9.98 6.20
CA ALA A 135 7.80 -8.84 6.19
C ALA A 135 9.07 -9.14 5.39
N ASN A 136 9.67 -10.33 5.57
CA ASN A 136 10.87 -10.74 4.82
C ASN A 136 10.59 -10.87 3.32
N PHE A 137 9.44 -11.40 2.90
CA PHE A 137 9.07 -11.45 1.48
C PHE A 137 8.88 -10.06 0.89
N GLY A 138 8.26 -9.12 1.63
CA GLY A 138 8.15 -7.73 1.23
C GLY A 138 9.53 -7.07 1.05
N THR A 139 10.43 -7.28 2.01
CA THR A 139 11.81 -6.75 1.92
C THR A 139 12.62 -7.41 0.80
N ALA A 140 12.49 -8.72 0.60
CA ALA A 140 13.19 -9.43 -0.47
C ALA A 140 12.74 -9.00 -1.87
N GLY A 141 11.47 -8.57 -2.00
CA GLY A 141 10.97 -7.98 -3.25
C GLY A 141 11.52 -6.58 -3.52
N PHE A 142 11.96 -5.86 -2.49
CA PHE A 142 12.49 -4.50 -2.61
C PHE A 142 13.98 -4.44 -2.95
N ILE A 143 14.75 -5.50 -2.67
CA ILE A 143 16.18 -5.61 -2.95
C ILE A 143 16.39 -6.09 -4.39
#